data_624fc6cf27d11a941e0eed40f17e24bd
#
_entry.id   624fc6cf27d11a941e0eed40f17e24bd
#
_cell.length_a   1.000
_cell.length_b   1.000
_cell.length_c   1.000
_cell.angle_alpha   90.00
_cell.angle_beta   90.00
_cell.angle_gamma   90.00
#
_symmetry.space_group_name_H-M   'P 1'
#
loop_
_entity.id
_entity.type
_entity.pdbx_description
1 polymer ?
#
loop_
_entity_poly.entity_id
_entity_poly.type
_entity_poly.pdbx_seq_one_letter_code
_entity_poly.pdbx_strand_id
1 'polypeptide(L)'
;PVLENIVYFYAKSHDYSISVGRIGKLECDFILRDHKMNYAYVQVAYTIALSKKTEDREYKSLESIRDNYPKYVMTTDYLLQNRNGIKHVNLMDFIISNSTF
;
A
#
# COMPACT_ATOMS: atom_id res chain seq x y z
N PRO A 1 -9.01 6.33 8.50
CA PRO A 1 -10.02 5.43 7.96
C PRO A 1 -10.58 5.84 6.61
N VAL A 2 -10.68 7.17 6.31
CA VAL A 2 -11.25 7.60 5.03
C VAL A 2 -10.39 7.13 3.86
N LEU A 3 -9.09 7.34 3.92
CA LEU A 3 -8.19 6.92 2.84
C LEU A 3 -8.15 5.40 2.71
N GLU A 4 -8.15 4.70 3.82
CA GLU A 4 -8.17 3.24 3.82
C GLU A 4 -9.45 2.71 3.20
N ASN A 5 -10.60 3.33 3.49
CA ASN A 5 -11.87 2.95 2.87
C ASN A 5 -11.84 3.15 1.36
N ILE A 6 -11.24 4.24 0.89
CA ILE A 6 -11.12 4.50 -0.55
C ILE A 6 -10.31 3.40 -1.23
N VAL A 7 -9.18 3.03 -0.65
CA VAL A 7 -8.34 1.95 -1.19
C VAL A 7 -9.09 0.62 -1.17
N TYR A 8 -9.80 0.34 -0.07
CA TYR A 8 -10.59 -0.89 0.07
C TYR A 8 -11.62 -1.01 -1.06
N PHE A 9 -12.44 0.01 -1.26
CA PHE A 9 -13.46 -0.03 -2.29
C PHE A 9 -12.88 -0.07 -3.70
N TYR A 10 -11.78 0.63 -3.92
CA TYR A 10 -11.10 0.57 -5.21
C TYR A 10 -10.58 -0.84 -5.52
N ALA A 11 -9.93 -1.47 -4.56
CA ALA A 11 -9.43 -2.83 -4.74
C ALA A 11 -10.58 -3.82 -4.95
N LYS A 12 -11.69 -3.67 -4.22
CA LYS A 12 -12.88 -4.49 -4.43
C LYS A 12 -13.44 -4.33 -5.84
N SER A 13 -13.48 -3.10 -6.35
CA SER A 13 -13.97 -2.84 -7.71
C SER A 13 -13.09 -3.47 -8.78
N HIS A 14 -11.85 -3.80 -8.45
CA HIS A 14 -10.91 -4.49 -9.33
C HIS A 14 -10.79 -5.99 -9.01
N ASP A 15 -11.77 -6.53 -8.30
CA ASP A 15 -11.91 -7.96 -8.03
C ASP A 15 -10.80 -8.59 -7.18
N TYR A 16 -10.15 -7.77 -6.32
CA TYR A 16 -9.22 -8.31 -5.35
C TYR A 16 -9.95 -8.83 -4.11
N SER A 17 -9.46 -9.93 -3.58
CA SER A 17 -9.78 -10.34 -2.22
C SER A 17 -8.86 -9.56 -1.29
N ILE A 18 -9.42 -9.06 -0.19
CA ILE A 18 -8.69 -8.14 0.71
C ILE A 18 -8.68 -8.71 2.11
N SER A 19 -7.52 -8.73 2.73
CA SER A 19 -7.40 -9.02 4.16
C SER A 19 -6.56 -7.93 4.81
N VAL A 20 -6.83 -7.68 6.08
CA VAL A 20 -5.98 -6.85 6.93
C VAL A 20 -4.91 -7.77 7.47
N GLY A 21 -3.64 -7.41 7.27
CA GLY A 21 -2.54 -8.32 7.54
C GLY A 21 -1.73 -7.96 8.77
N ARG A 22 -1.16 -9.01 9.34
CA ARG A 22 -0.13 -8.88 10.35
C ARG A 22 1.00 -9.83 9.95
N ILE A 23 2.21 -9.29 9.87
CA ILE A 23 3.39 -10.06 9.49
C ILE A 23 4.34 -10.02 10.68
N GLY A 24 4.35 -11.12 11.46
CA GLY A 24 5.06 -11.13 12.73
C GLY A 24 4.44 -10.12 13.68
N LYS A 25 5.25 -9.15 14.14
CA LYS A 25 4.81 -8.05 15.01
C LYS A 25 4.41 -6.80 14.23
N LEU A 26 4.52 -6.81 12.91
CA LEU A 26 4.27 -5.65 12.07
C LEU A 26 2.92 -5.78 11.40
N GLU A 27 2.20 -4.66 11.29
CA GLU A 27 0.90 -4.61 10.66
C GLU A 27 1.03 -4.13 9.22
N CYS A 28 0.30 -4.76 8.31
CA CYS A 28 0.12 -4.30 6.95
C CYS A 28 -1.35 -3.94 6.78
N ASP A 29 -1.64 -2.74 6.28
CA ASP A 29 -3.01 -2.28 6.17
C ASP A 29 -3.84 -3.21 5.29
N PHE A 30 -3.34 -3.53 4.09
CA PHE A 30 -4.06 -4.44 3.20
C PHE A 30 -3.14 -5.45 2.55
N ILE A 31 -3.60 -6.70 2.52
CA ILE A 31 -3.02 -7.75 1.70
C ILE A 31 -4.06 -8.06 0.64
N LEU A 32 -3.70 -7.82 -0.62
CA LEU A 32 -4.59 -8.00 -1.76
C LEU A 32 -4.21 -9.27 -2.50
N ARG A 33 -5.20 -9.98 -3.01
CA ARG A 33 -5.00 -11.19 -3.78
C ARG A 33 -5.94 -11.19 -4.97
N ASP A 34 -5.40 -11.43 -6.17
CA ASP A 34 -6.21 -11.56 -7.37
C ASP A 34 -6.66 -13.02 -7.61
N HIS A 35 -7.42 -13.26 -8.68
CA HIS A 35 -7.93 -14.58 -9.00
C HIS A 35 -6.83 -15.56 -9.40
N LYS A 36 -5.67 -15.08 -9.79
CA LYS A 36 -4.51 -15.91 -10.18
C LYS A 36 -3.57 -16.16 -9.00
N MET A 37 -4.00 -15.80 -7.79
CA MET A 37 -3.22 -15.96 -6.56
C MET A 37 -1.97 -15.09 -6.51
N ASN A 38 -1.96 -13.97 -7.23
CA ASN A 38 -0.93 -12.96 -7.09
C ASN A 38 -1.29 -12.01 -5.95
N TYR A 39 -0.29 -11.65 -5.16
CA TYR A 39 -0.47 -10.79 -4.00
C TYR A 39 0.06 -9.38 -4.27
N ALA A 40 -0.49 -8.42 -3.55
CA ALA A 40 0.06 -7.07 -3.45
C ALA A 40 -0.15 -6.60 -2.01
N TYR A 41 0.78 -5.79 -1.52
CA TYR A 41 0.75 -5.31 -0.14
C TYR A 41 0.66 -3.79 -0.16
N VAL A 42 -0.23 -3.24 0.65
CA VAL A 42 -0.51 -1.81 0.63
C VAL A 42 -0.53 -1.25 2.05
N GLN A 43 0.27 -0.20 2.27
CA GLN A 43 0.18 0.66 3.45
C GLN A 43 -0.43 1.97 3.01
N VAL A 44 -1.33 2.50 3.81
CA VAL A 44 -2.03 3.76 3.52
C VAL A 44 -1.72 4.76 4.62
N ALA A 45 -1.26 5.94 4.23
CA ALA A 45 -1.00 7.04 5.16
C ALA A 45 -1.42 8.34 4.50
N TYR A 46 -1.78 9.34 5.31
CA TYR A 46 -2.09 10.65 4.77
C TYR A 46 -0.86 11.26 4.09
N THR A 47 0.28 11.19 4.75
CA THR A 47 1.56 11.66 4.22
C THR A 47 2.72 10.95 4.92
N ILE A 48 3.85 10.79 4.21
CA ILE A 48 5.11 10.37 4.81
C ILE A 48 6.14 11.49 4.81
N ALA A 49 5.73 12.71 4.44
CA ALA A 49 6.65 13.85 4.30
C ALA A 49 6.91 14.60 5.60
N LEU A 50 6.15 14.34 6.68
CA LEU A 50 6.24 15.10 7.92
C LEU A 50 7.49 14.80 8.75
N SER A 51 7.95 13.55 8.75
CA SER A 51 9.13 13.16 9.50
C SER A 51 9.72 11.86 8.99
N LYS A 52 11.02 11.69 9.21
CA LYS A 52 11.72 10.44 8.90
C LYS A 52 11.14 9.26 9.70
N LYS A 53 10.73 9.51 10.93
CA LYS A 53 10.14 8.50 11.80
C LYS A 53 8.83 7.96 11.20
N THR A 54 7.97 8.83 10.69
CA THR A 54 6.73 8.43 10.03
C THR A 54 7.01 7.64 8.76
N GLU A 55 7.93 8.13 7.94
CA GLU A 55 8.36 7.43 6.72
C GLU A 55 8.84 6.02 7.06
N ASP A 56 9.78 5.90 7.99
CA ASP A 56 10.35 4.60 8.37
C ASP A 56 9.28 3.63 8.86
N ARG A 57 8.32 4.11 9.64
CA ARG A 57 7.25 3.29 10.17
C ARG A 57 6.39 2.70 9.05
N GLU A 58 6.01 3.51 8.05
CA GLU A 58 5.16 3.04 6.95
C GLU A 58 5.89 2.06 6.04
N TYR A 59 7.18 2.24 5.81
CA TYR A 59 7.94 1.31 4.97
C TYR A 59 8.36 0.04 5.70
N LYS A 60 8.56 0.10 7.01
CA LYS A 60 9.17 -1.00 7.77
C LYS A 60 8.39 -2.31 7.67
N SER A 61 7.08 -2.26 7.76
CA SER A 61 6.26 -3.45 7.68
C SER A 61 6.37 -4.11 6.31
N LEU A 62 6.41 -3.31 5.25
CA LEU A 62 6.54 -3.81 3.88
C LEU A 62 7.95 -4.34 3.63
N GLU A 63 8.97 -3.70 4.18
CA GLU A 63 10.35 -4.14 4.03
C GLU A 63 10.62 -5.50 4.66
N SER A 64 9.79 -5.90 5.63
CA SER A 64 9.93 -7.21 6.28
C SER A 64 9.30 -8.34 5.49
N ILE A 65 8.51 -8.03 4.46
CA ILE A 65 7.89 -9.05 3.61
C ILE A 65 8.91 -9.50 2.57
N ARG A 66 9.28 -10.79 2.62
CA ARG A 66 10.35 -11.33 1.79
C ARG A 66 9.82 -12.14 0.63
N ASP A 67 9.15 -11.45 -0.29
CA ASP A 67 8.70 -12.02 -1.55
C ASP A 67 8.85 -10.97 -2.65
N ASN A 68 8.52 -11.34 -3.87
CA ASN A 68 8.65 -10.47 -5.04
C ASN A 68 7.35 -9.82 -5.48
N TYR A 69 6.30 -9.92 -4.67
CA TYR A 69 5.04 -9.28 -5.00
C TYR A 69 5.10 -7.77 -4.80
N PRO A 70 4.31 -7.01 -5.57
CA PRO A 70 4.31 -5.55 -5.47
C PRO A 70 3.96 -5.05 -4.07
N LYS A 71 4.64 -3.99 -3.67
CA LYS A 71 4.44 -3.35 -2.36
C LYS A 71 4.30 -1.86 -2.58
N TYR A 72 3.30 -1.27 -1.94
CA TYR A 72 2.93 0.12 -2.13
C TYR A 72 2.76 0.85 -0.81
N VAL A 73 3.28 2.07 -0.74
CA VAL A 73 2.86 3.06 0.25
C VAL A 73 2.01 4.08 -0.50
N MET A 74 0.74 4.16 -0.18
CA MET A 74 -0.22 5.06 -0.84
C MET A 74 -0.53 6.24 0.07
N THR A 75 -0.31 7.44 -0.43
CA THR A 75 -0.50 8.68 0.34
C THR A 75 -1.17 9.74 -0.51
N THR A 76 -1.35 10.94 0.09
CA THR A 76 -1.77 12.12 -0.64
C THR A 76 -0.59 12.98 -1.08
N ASP A 77 0.64 12.51 -0.87
CA ASP A 77 1.84 13.25 -1.26
C ASP A 77 1.98 13.34 -2.79
N TYR A 78 2.54 14.45 -3.27
CA TYR A 78 2.90 14.62 -4.68
C TYR A 78 4.38 14.35 -4.93
N LEU A 79 5.22 14.57 -3.93
CA LEU A 79 6.64 14.22 -4.01
C LEU A 79 6.80 12.77 -3.55
N LEU A 80 7.08 11.90 -4.49
CA LEU A 80 7.08 10.47 -4.25
C LEU A 80 8.49 9.94 -4.06
N GLN A 81 8.66 9.04 -3.09
CA GLN A 81 9.95 8.45 -2.74
C GLN A 81 9.84 6.93 -2.70
N ASN A 82 10.25 6.27 -3.76
CA ASN A 82 10.37 4.82 -3.72
C ASN A 82 11.54 4.42 -2.80
N ARG A 83 11.36 3.31 -2.09
CA ARG A 83 12.37 2.85 -1.13
C ARG A 83 12.44 1.33 -1.14
N ASN A 84 13.63 0.80 -1.40
CA ASN A 84 13.89 -0.65 -1.38
C ASN A 84 12.90 -1.46 -2.22
N GLY A 85 12.56 -0.95 -3.41
CA GLY A 85 11.62 -1.61 -4.30
C GLY A 85 10.16 -1.39 -3.95
N ILE A 86 9.85 -0.74 -2.83
CA ILE A 86 8.50 -0.38 -2.46
C ILE A 86 8.12 0.92 -3.15
N LYS A 87 6.97 0.94 -3.82
CA LYS A 87 6.52 2.10 -4.57
C LYS A 87 5.74 3.04 -3.68
N HIS A 88 6.11 4.32 -3.70
CA HIS A 88 5.32 5.37 -3.08
C HIS A 88 4.45 5.99 -4.17
N VAL A 89 3.13 5.94 -4.01
CA VAL A 89 2.19 6.45 -5.02
C VAL A 89 1.21 7.42 -4.39
N ASN A 90 0.78 8.40 -5.18
CA ASN A 90 -0.34 9.24 -4.81
C ASN A 90 -1.62 8.47 -5.07
N LEU A 91 -2.44 8.34 -4.03
CA LEU A 91 -3.64 7.52 -4.03
C LEU A 91 -4.64 7.99 -5.10
N MET A 92 -4.87 9.29 -5.22
CA MET A 92 -5.83 9.83 -6.18
C MET A 92 -5.37 9.62 -7.61
N ASP A 93 -4.09 9.84 -7.89
CA ASP A 93 -3.54 9.61 -9.22
C ASP A 93 -3.66 8.14 -9.61
N PHE A 94 -3.39 7.24 -8.68
CA PHE A 94 -3.51 5.81 -8.91
C PHE A 94 -4.93 5.42 -9.31
N ILE A 95 -5.91 5.95 -8.61
CA ILE A 95 -7.34 5.66 -8.85
C ILE A 95 -7.81 6.30 -10.16
N ILE A 96 -7.49 7.58 -10.38
CA ILE A 96 -7.91 8.31 -11.58
C ILE A 96 -7.35 7.67 -12.85
N SER A 97 -6.12 7.19 -12.80
CA SER A 97 -5.50 6.51 -13.93
C SER A 97 -5.94 5.05 -14.09
N ASN A 98 -6.85 4.58 -13.23
CA ASN A 98 -7.34 3.21 -13.23
C ASN A 98 -6.20 2.18 -13.18
N SER A 99 -5.18 2.48 -12.39
CA SER A 99 -4.01 1.61 -12.23
C SER A 99 -4.36 0.33 -11.48
N THR A 100 -3.63 -0.73 -11.74
CA THR A 100 -3.77 -2.00 -11.03
C THR A 100 -2.55 -2.25 -10.14
N PHE A 101 -2.79 -2.97 -9.05
CA PHE A 101 -1.73 -3.31 -8.10
C PHE A 101 -0.76 -4.35 -8.66
#